data_1790357df47082be674e1cc675c887fb
#
_entry.id   1790357df47082be674e1cc675c887fb
#
_cell.length_a   1.000
_cell.length_b   1.000
_cell.length_c   1.000
_cell.angle_alpha   90.00
_cell.angle_beta   90.00
_cell.angle_gamma   90.00
#
_symmetry.space_group_name_H-M   'P 1'
#
loop_
_entity.id
_entity.type
_entity.pdbx_description
1 polymer ?
#
loop_
_entity_poly.entity_id
_entity_poly.type
_entity_poly.pdbx_seq_one_letter_code
_entity_poly.pdbx_strand_id
1 'polypeptide(L)'
;MANYPQLDNSSGVWNLRDVYDAVMGGYWPNYNAIAVFNHGRSGGALIEKITMSTNGNATVFGDATLSKVYIANGGMGSFTRGLFAGGSPGGSVDTIDYITFSTDGNAADFGNLTVARGQVGAGSNSVRGITAGGSTPSRVNTIDYVTIASTGNATDFGDATVSRNEIAPMFSPTRGCFAGGRTPTVLNTIDFVEISTTGNATDFGDLSVATSTAGGAASSVRGVVAGGVSPSLTSVAQFITMASQGNATDFGDLTVSRQGVSGTSNSVKGIFAGGEAPALSNVIDQIVINNGGTGTDFGDLLIADDNIASTSNAHGGLNDGYQGTRPIPFQENGGDRGLFMGGAPNSSIDIQKVTISTTGNAQEFGELINNQEYFGGFASKTRGGVGGGGTPTTNRIEYVEFSTDGNGADFGDLLLDSEVGNGTASSNTRGIFTGGYKPSPGMQNRIQYITIATIGNAADFGDLTVARGSNANCASNTRAVCMGGATTPAVNTIDYVTISTIGNATDFGDLTVAVKECGAASSSTRGVKFGGRTETSPNYTNVMDYV
;
A
#
# COMPACT_ATOMS: atom_id res chain seq x y z
N MET A 1 20.19 9.30 -31.25
CA MET A 1 19.09 9.65 -30.32
C MET A 1 19.24 8.75 -29.12
N ALA A 2 19.32 9.29 -27.91
CA ALA A 2 19.41 8.48 -26.72
C ALA A 2 18.11 7.66 -26.60
N ASN A 3 18.24 6.36 -26.36
CA ASN A 3 17.08 5.47 -26.17
C ASN A 3 16.52 5.70 -24.76
N TYR A 4 15.69 6.72 -24.60
CA TYR A 4 14.93 6.92 -23.36
C TYR A 4 13.74 5.96 -23.30
N PRO A 5 13.32 5.50 -22.11
CA PRO A 5 12.15 4.66 -21.97
C PRO A 5 10.91 5.38 -22.52
N GLN A 6 10.18 4.68 -23.37
CA GLN A 6 8.86 5.11 -23.83
C GLN A 6 7.81 4.45 -22.92
N LEU A 7 6.60 5.02 -22.84
CA LEU A 7 5.48 4.51 -22.00
C LEU A 7 5.17 3.02 -22.22
N ASP A 8 5.46 2.50 -23.40
CA ASP A 8 5.22 1.13 -23.83
C ASP A 8 6.50 0.26 -23.85
N ASN A 9 7.66 0.82 -23.51
CA ASN A 9 8.94 0.11 -23.63
C ASN A 9 9.98 0.60 -22.60
N SER A 10 9.61 0.65 -21.33
CA SER A 10 10.44 1.17 -20.22
C SER A 10 11.31 0.11 -19.54
N SER A 11 11.75 -0.92 -20.26
CA SER A 11 12.66 -1.93 -19.73
C SER A 11 14.13 -1.52 -19.90
N GLY A 12 14.93 -1.63 -18.85
CA GLY A 12 16.38 -1.40 -18.90
C GLY A 12 16.95 -0.85 -17.59
N VAL A 13 18.26 -0.91 -17.45
CA VAL A 13 19.01 -0.27 -16.35
C VAL A 13 19.42 1.13 -16.82
N TRP A 14 19.02 2.14 -16.08
CA TRP A 14 19.28 3.55 -16.39
C TRP A 14 20.24 4.13 -15.35
N ASN A 15 21.28 4.82 -15.79
CA ASN A 15 22.10 5.56 -14.84
C ASN A 15 21.40 6.84 -14.37
N LEU A 16 21.80 7.34 -13.22
CA LEU A 16 21.15 8.50 -12.58
C LEU A 16 21.13 9.75 -13.48
N ARG A 17 22.13 9.92 -14.34
CA ARG A 17 22.24 11.05 -15.25
C ARG A 17 21.24 10.93 -16.41
N ASP A 18 21.07 9.74 -16.98
CA ASP A 18 20.09 9.50 -18.05
C ASP A 18 18.66 9.69 -17.51
N VAL A 19 18.40 9.25 -16.28
CA VAL A 19 17.12 9.51 -15.59
C VAL A 19 16.91 11.01 -15.39
N TYR A 20 17.91 11.72 -14.87
CA TYR A 20 17.84 13.16 -14.66
C TYR A 20 17.59 13.92 -15.97
N ASP A 21 18.35 13.63 -17.02
CA ASP A 21 18.22 14.28 -18.31
C ASP A 21 16.86 13.97 -18.97
N ALA A 22 16.35 12.75 -18.81
CA ALA A 22 15.03 12.34 -19.30
C ALA A 22 13.88 13.03 -18.52
N VAL A 23 14.00 13.15 -17.21
CA VAL A 23 13.02 13.88 -16.35
C VAL A 23 13.02 15.37 -16.71
N MET A 24 14.19 15.98 -16.83
CA MET A 24 14.32 17.41 -17.18
C MET A 24 13.86 17.70 -18.61
N GLY A 25 14.04 16.76 -19.52
CA GLY A 25 13.56 16.84 -20.91
C GLY A 25 12.09 16.45 -21.11
N GLY A 26 11.39 16.04 -20.06
CA GLY A 26 10.00 15.57 -20.14
C GLY A 26 9.81 14.24 -20.87
N TYR A 27 10.90 13.48 -21.08
CA TYR A 27 10.88 12.18 -21.77
C TYR A 27 10.79 10.97 -20.84
N TRP A 28 10.97 11.19 -19.53
CA TRP A 28 10.78 10.12 -18.53
C TRP A 28 9.30 9.80 -18.43
N PRO A 29 8.90 8.52 -18.45
CA PRO A 29 7.49 8.16 -18.34
C PRO A 29 6.94 8.72 -17.01
N ASN A 30 6.24 9.83 -17.08
CA ASN A 30 5.35 10.24 -16.02
C ASN A 30 4.10 9.38 -16.17
N TYR A 31 3.87 8.49 -15.26
CA TYR A 31 2.50 8.00 -15.04
C TYR A 31 1.71 9.21 -14.60
N ASN A 32 0.97 9.78 -15.56
CA ASN A 32 0.22 11.01 -15.33
C ASN A 32 -0.69 10.81 -14.12
N ALA A 33 -0.33 11.43 -13.00
CA ALA A 33 -1.24 11.53 -11.90
C ALA A 33 -2.47 12.30 -12.40
N ILE A 34 -3.59 11.60 -12.50
CA ILE A 34 -4.86 12.16 -12.95
C ILE A 34 -5.70 12.45 -11.71
N ALA A 35 -6.18 13.68 -11.60
CA ALA A 35 -7.25 14.02 -10.68
C ALA A 35 -8.56 14.14 -11.46
N VAL A 36 -9.65 13.66 -10.87
CA VAL A 36 -11.00 13.72 -11.44
C VAL A 36 -11.92 14.46 -10.47
N PHE A 37 -12.87 15.18 -11.06
CA PHE A 37 -13.84 16.01 -10.35
C PHE A 37 -15.23 15.64 -10.83
N ASN A 38 -16.08 15.15 -9.93
CA ASN A 38 -17.47 14.81 -10.20
C ASN A 38 -18.34 15.99 -9.78
N HIS A 39 -18.99 16.60 -10.74
CA HIS A 39 -19.86 17.76 -10.56
C HIS A 39 -21.24 17.37 -10.03
N GLY A 40 -22.04 18.39 -9.75
CA GLY A 40 -23.39 18.18 -9.25
C GLY A 40 -24.32 19.36 -9.47
N ARG A 41 -24.03 20.51 -8.83
CA ARG A 41 -24.98 21.64 -8.80
C ARG A 41 -25.21 22.28 -10.17
N SER A 42 -24.12 22.64 -10.85
CA SER A 42 -24.18 23.29 -12.17
C SER A 42 -23.73 22.38 -13.30
N GLY A 43 -22.78 21.48 -13.03
CA GLY A 43 -22.21 20.55 -14.00
C GLY A 43 -23.08 19.30 -14.24
N GLY A 44 -24.12 19.09 -13.45
CA GLY A 44 -25.01 17.93 -13.61
C GLY A 44 -24.28 16.62 -13.27
N ALA A 45 -24.19 15.70 -14.22
CA ALA A 45 -23.47 14.44 -14.05
C ALA A 45 -22.02 14.48 -14.55
N LEU A 46 -21.54 15.62 -15.04
CA LEU A 46 -20.22 15.73 -15.65
C LEU A 46 -19.11 15.33 -14.71
N ILE A 47 -18.17 14.54 -15.21
CA ILE A 47 -16.89 14.24 -14.59
C ILE A 47 -15.78 14.86 -15.45
N GLU A 48 -14.95 15.69 -14.84
CA GLU A 48 -13.80 16.32 -15.46
C GLU A 48 -12.50 15.75 -14.93
N LYS A 49 -11.41 15.91 -15.67
CA LYS A 49 -10.07 15.48 -15.27
C LYS A 49 -9.02 16.55 -15.54
N ILE A 50 -7.95 16.51 -14.73
CA ILE A 50 -6.69 17.20 -14.99
C ILE A 50 -5.53 16.22 -14.94
N THR A 51 -4.44 16.58 -15.62
CA THR A 51 -3.14 15.92 -15.44
C THR A 51 -2.32 16.74 -14.44
N MET A 52 -2.05 16.22 -13.26
CA MET A 52 -1.44 16.97 -12.14
C MET A 52 0.02 17.38 -12.38
N SER A 53 0.72 16.77 -13.35
CA SER A 53 2.11 17.11 -13.71
C SER A 53 2.23 18.38 -14.53
N THR A 54 1.18 18.79 -15.23
CA THR A 54 1.16 19.97 -16.12
C THR A 54 0.01 20.89 -15.75
N ASN A 55 0.30 22.16 -15.47
CA ASN A 55 -0.75 23.15 -15.25
C ASN A 55 -1.60 23.33 -16.51
N GLY A 56 -2.90 23.53 -16.32
CA GLY A 56 -3.85 23.75 -17.40
C GLY A 56 -5.28 23.41 -16.99
N ASN A 57 -6.21 23.74 -17.85
CA ASN A 57 -7.64 23.57 -17.61
C ASN A 57 -8.06 22.10 -17.65
N ALA A 58 -9.13 21.80 -16.97
CA ALA A 58 -9.75 20.48 -16.98
C ALA A 58 -10.30 20.11 -18.37
N THR A 59 -10.43 18.83 -18.59
CA THR A 59 -11.04 18.25 -19.80
C THR A 59 -12.12 17.25 -19.39
N VAL A 60 -13.04 16.96 -20.29
CA VAL A 60 -14.11 15.98 -20.03
C VAL A 60 -13.49 14.60 -19.80
N PHE A 61 -13.94 13.90 -18.76
CA PHE A 61 -13.67 12.49 -18.50
C PHE A 61 -14.86 11.60 -18.90
N GLY A 62 -16.08 11.96 -18.50
CA GLY A 62 -17.31 11.23 -18.73
C GLY A 62 -18.43 11.77 -17.84
N ASP A 63 -19.43 10.95 -17.58
CA ASP A 63 -20.57 11.29 -16.73
C ASP A 63 -20.74 10.30 -15.57
N ALA A 64 -21.20 10.79 -14.42
CA ALA A 64 -21.67 9.97 -13.29
C ALA A 64 -22.98 9.25 -13.67
N THR A 65 -23.33 8.19 -12.93
CA THR A 65 -24.59 7.45 -13.18
C THR A 65 -25.82 8.30 -12.88
N LEU A 66 -25.67 9.31 -12.02
CA LEU A 66 -26.75 10.19 -11.58
C LEU A 66 -26.19 11.58 -11.28
N SER A 67 -26.91 12.63 -11.73
CA SER A 67 -26.63 14.00 -11.30
C SER A 67 -26.97 14.17 -9.81
N LYS A 68 -26.00 14.53 -8.99
CA LYS A 68 -26.12 14.66 -7.53
C LYS A 68 -25.48 15.96 -7.09
N VAL A 69 -26.11 16.69 -6.18
CA VAL A 69 -25.52 17.81 -5.46
C VAL A 69 -25.02 17.33 -4.09
N TYR A 70 -24.13 18.10 -3.44
CA TYR A 70 -23.63 17.77 -2.11
C TYR A 70 -23.06 16.35 -2.02
N ILE A 71 -22.29 15.97 -3.01
CA ILE A 71 -21.55 14.71 -3.03
C ILE A 71 -20.52 14.72 -1.90
N ALA A 72 -19.74 13.67 -1.74
CA ALA A 72 -18.66 13.65 -0.76
C ALA A 72 -17.69 14.80 -0.99
N ASN A 73 -17.26 15.46 0.08
CA ASN A 73 -16.09 16.31 0.02
C ASN A 73 -14.85 15.40 -0.02
N GLY A 74 -14.25 15.28 -1.20
CA GLY A 74 -13.27 14.25 -1.54
C GLY A 74 -13.91 12.98 -2.12
N GLY A 75 -13.10 12.11 -2.64
CA GLY A 75 -13.48 10.80 -3.18
C GLY A 75 -12.50 9.73 -2.71
N MET A 76 -12.89 8.50 -2.91
CA MET A 76 -12.04 7.34 -2.64
C MET A 76 -11.34 6.92 -3.93
N GLY A 77 -10.13 6.37 -3.86
CA GLY A 77 -9.44 5.92 -5.07
C GLY A 77 -8.35 4.89 -4.80
N SER A 78 -8.04 4.15 -5.83
CA SER A 78 -6.85 3.33 -5.96
C SER A 78 -6.05 3.81 -7.17
N PHE A 79 -4.97 3.13 -7.52
CA PHE A 79 -4.24 3.43 -8.77
C PHE A 79 -5.10 3.24 -10.03
N THR A 80 -6.17 2.45 -9.96
CA THR A 80 -6.99 2.07 -11.13
C THR A 80 -8.40 2.59 -11.10
N ARG A 81 -9.00 2.79 -9.93
CA ARG A 81 -10.41 3.17 -9.74
C ARG A 81 -10.55 4.42 -8.89
N GLY A 82 -11.46 5.31 -9.29
CA GLY A 82 -11.96 6.41 -8.47
C GLY A 82 -13.44 6.17 -8.11
N LEU A 83 -13.84 6.44 -6.87
CA LEU A 83 -15.17 6.21 -6.35
C LEU A 83 -15.75 7.51 -5.77
N PHE A 84 -17.05 7.72 -5.99
CA PHE A 84 -17.81 8.86 -5.49
C PHE A 84 -19.06 8.38 -4.76
N ALA A 85 -19.22 8.77 -3.50
CA ALA A 85 -20.26 8.20 -2.64
C ALA A 85 -21.29 9.23 -2.17
N GLY A 86 -22.56 8.80 -2.10
CA GLY A 86 -23.66 9.57 -1.57
C GLY A 86 -24.04 10.76 -2.43
N GLY A 87 -24.59 11.81 -1.79
CA GLY A 87 -25.08 13.02 -2.45
C GLY A 87 -26.59 13.15 -2.41
N SER A 88 -27.15 14.13 -3.13
CA SER A 88 -28.58 14.43 -3.13
C SER A 88 -29.08 14.85 -4.52
N PRO A 89 -29.81 14.03 -5.22
CA PRO A 89 -30.59 14.42 -6.44
C PRO A 89 -32.00 14.92 -6.13
N GLY A 90 -32.22 15.53 -4.98
CA GLY A 90 -33.54 15.92 -4.46
C GLY A 90 -33.90 15.24 -3.13
N GLY A 91 -33.02 14.44 -2.62
CA GLY A 91 -33.01 13.71 -1.32
C GLY A 91 -31.74 12.93 -1.21
N SER A 92 -31.28 12.61 0.00
CA SER A 92 -30.03 11.86 0.20
C SER A 92 -30.09 10.48 -0.46
N VAL A 93 -28.99 10.07 -1.13
CA VAL A 93 -28.85 8.74 -1.75
C VAL A 93 -27.67 7.99 -1.14
N ASP A 94 -27.70 6.68 -1.27
CA ASP A 94 -26.67 5.77 -0.81
C ASP A 94 -25.72 5.30 -1.92
N THR A 95 -26.00 5.62 -3.18
CA THR A 95 -25.26 5.17 -4.36
C THR A 95 -23.78 5.52 -4.29
N ILE A 96 -22.93 4.55 -4.62
CA ILE A 96 -21.50 4.73 -4.86
C ILE A 96 -21.24 4.48 -6.33
N ASP A 97 -20.72 5.47 -7.04
CA ASP A 97 -20.29 5.37 -8.43
C ASP A 97 -18.79 5.13 -8.51
N TYR A 98 -18.32 4.43 -9.56
CA TYR A 98 -16.89 4.31 -9.81
C TYR A 98 -16.52 4.56 -11.27
N ILE A 99 -15.28 5.03 -11.45
CA ILE A 99 -14.62 5.19 -12.74
C ILE A 99 -13.34 4.34 -12.78
N THR A 100 -12.83 4.09 -13.99
CA THR A 100 -11.51 3.51 -14.22
C THR A 100 -10.58 4.59 -14.79
N PHE A 101 -9.50 4.94 -14.07
CA PHE A 101 -8.60 6.05 -14.45
C PHE A 101 -7.92 5.88 -15.81
N SER A 102 -7.67 4.65 -16.25
CA SER A 102 -6.95 4.37 -17.50
C SER A 102 -7.76 4.59 -18.76
N THR A 103 -9.08 4.72 -18.64
CA THR A 103 -10.00 4.88 -19.78
C THR A 103 -11.03 5.96 -19.49
N ASP A 104 -11.04 7.00 -20.31
CA ASP A 104 -12.12 8.00 -20.24
C ASP A 104 -13.45 7.35 -20.53
N GLY A 105 -14.50 7.76 -19.81
CA GLY A 105 -15.85 7.24 -19.99
C GLY A 105 -16.72 7.42 -18.76
N ASN A 106 -17.95 7.02 -18.89
CA ASN A 106 -18.96 7.19 -17.84
C ASN A 106 -18.69 6.29 -16.64
N ALA A 107 -19.07 6.76 -15.47
CA ALA A 107 -19.06 5.98 -14.25
C ALA A 107 -20.05 4.81 -14.33
N ALA A 108 -19.77 3.78 -13.55
CA ALA A 108 -20.67 2.65 -13.35
C ALA A 108 -21.03 2.54 -11.86
N ASP A 109 -22.14 1.83 -11.60
CA ASP A 109 -22.54 1.53 -10.22
C ASP A 109 -21.53 0.63 -9.53
N PHE A 110 -21.11 1.03 -8.32
CA PHE A 110 -20.22 0.25 -7.46
C PHE A 110 -20.99 -0.51 -6.39
N GLY A 111 -22.03 0.08 -5.84
CA GLY A 111 -22.83 -0.41 -4.71
C GLY A 111 -23.37 0.75 -3.88
N ASN A 112 -23.75 0.48 -2.63
CA ASN A 112 -24.45 1.44 -1.78
C ASN A 112 -23.74 1.65 -0.43
N LEU A 113 -23.84 2.86 0.13
CA LEU A 113 -23.54 3.15 1.54
C LEU A 113 -24.51 2.38 2.45
N THR A 114 -24.17 2.20 3.71
CA THR A 114 -25.07 1.60 4.71
C THR A 114 -26.31 2.49 4.99
N VAL A 115 -26.16 3.80 4.82
CA VAL A 115 -27.23 4.80 4.99
C VAL A 115 -27.12 5.86 3.91
N ALA A 116 -28.26 6.20 3.28
CA ALA A 116 -28.36 7.29 2.30
C ALA A 116 -28.01 8.64 2.93
N ARG A 117 -26.97 9.32 2.43
CA ARG A 117 -26.48 10.59 3.00
C ARG A 117 -25.67 11.41 2.01
N GLY A 118 -25.68 12.73 2.19
CA GLY A 118 -24.84 13.66 1.45
C GLY A 118 -23.86 14.39 2.36
N GLN A 119 -22.96 15.19 1.77
CA GLN A 119 -21.97 16.01 2.45
C GLN A 119 -21.04 15.19 3.38
N VAL A 120 -20.69 13.98 2.97
CA VAL A 120 -19.78 13.10 3.68
C VAL A 120 -18.32 13.52 3.43
N GLY A 121 -17.41 13.21 4.36
CA GLY A 121 -15.98 13.22 4.10
C GLY A 121 -15.55 11.85 3.55
N ALA A 122 -14.89 11.79 2.40
CA ALA A 122 -14.48 10.53 1.79
C ALA A 122 -13.00 10.52 1.38
N GLY A 123 -12.35 9.38 1.56
CA GLY A 123 -10.97 9.16 1.15
C GLY A 123 -10.60 7.70 1.29
N SER A 124 -9.34 7.36 0.99
CA SER A 124 -8.94 5.94 0.94
C SER A 124 -7.44 5.72 1.05
N ASN A 125 -7.06 4.47 1.29
CA ASN A 125 -5.76 3.96 0.85
C ASN A 125 -5.94 3.14 -0.46
N SER A 126 -4.93 2.39 -0.86
CA SER A 126 -4.98 1.58 -2.10
C SER A 126 -6.01 0.42 -2.06
N VAL A 127 -6.53 0.07 -0.88
CA VAL A 127 -7.38 -1.11 -0.66
C VAL A 127 -8.78 -0.73 -0.19
N ARG A 128 -8.87 0.14 0.82
CA ARG A 128 -10.12 0.53 1.46
C ARG A 128 -10.47 1.98 1.19
N GLY A 129 -11.69 2.20 0.72
CA GLY A 129 -12.35 3.49 0.71
C GLY A 129 -13.18 3.66 1.96
N ILE A 130 -13.13 4.84 2.58
CA ILE A 130 -13.85 5.18 3.82
C ILE A 130 -14.65 6.46 3.61
N THR A 131 -15.88 6.46 4.09
CA THR A 131 -16.75 7.65 4.16
C THR A 131 -17.16 7.90 5.60
N ALA A 132 -17.15 9.15 6.04
CA ALA A 132 -17.49 9.52 7.40
C ALA A 132 -18.49 10.67 7.48
N GLY A 133 -19.40 10.61 8.45
CA GLY A 133 -20.38 11.65 8.75
C GLY A 133 -21.39 11.86 7.63
N GLY A 134 -21.80 13.11 7.44
CA GLY A 134 -22.82 13.52 6.46
C GLY A 134 -24.17 13.79 7.07
N SER A 135 -25.19 13.97 6.22
CA SER A 135 -26.56 14.25 6.67
C SER A 135 -27.62 13.45 5.95
N THR A 136 -28.68 13.03 6.71
CA THR A 136 -29.82 12.23 6.25
C THR A 136 -31.04 12.32 7.21
N PRO A 137 -32.00 13.17 7.09
CA PRO A 137 -31.87 14.63 6.99
C PRO A 137 -31.06 15.22 8.16
N SER A 138 -30.84 14.46 9.25
CA SER A 138 -30.01 14.85 10.40
C SER A 138 -28.56 14.49 10.16
N ARG A 139 -27.63 15.18 10.82
CA ARG A 139 -26.22 14.84 10.81
C ARG A 139 -25.96 13.51 11.51
N VAL A 140 -25.05 12.72 10.96
CA VAL A 140 -24.67 11.40 11.50
C VAL A 140 -23.18 11.32 11.78
N ASN A 141 -22.78 10.35 12.60
CA ASN A 141 -21.40 10.03 12.91
C ASN A 141 -20.90 8.73 12.22
N THR A 142 -21.78 8.04 11.50
CA THR A 142 -21.48 6.76 10.83
C THR A 142 -20.25 6.85 9.93
N ILE A 143 -19.38 5.87 10.06
CA ILE A 143 -18.24 5.64 9.16
C ILE A 143 -18.48 4.32 8.42
N ASP A 144 -18.47 4.35 7.10
CA ASP A 144 -18.56 3.17 6.24
C ASP A 144 -17.27 2.92 5.51
N TYR A 145 -17.03 1.66 5.09
CA TYR A 145 -15.93 1.34 4.20
C TYR A 145 -16.34 0.40 3.07
N VAL A 146 -15.57 0.47 1.98
CA VAL A 146 -15.64 -0.46 0.84
C VAL A 146 -14.25 -1.01 0.51
N THR A 147 -14.19 -2.18 -0.12
CA THR A 147 -12.97 -2.70 -0.74
C THR A 147 -12.93 -2.24 -2.20
N ILE A 148 -12.03 -1.33 -2.57
CA ILE A 148 -12.04 -0.64 -3.87
C ILE A 148 -11.89 -1.60 -5.06
N ALA A 149 -11.17 -2.71 -4.90
CA ALA A 149 -10.90 -3.67 -5.97
C ALA A 149 -12.14 -4.46 -6.44
N SER A 150 -13.18 -4.57 -5.60
CA SER A 150 -14.40 -5.34 -5.90
C SER A 150 -15.65 -4.49 -5.66
N THR A 151 -16.55 -4.49 -6.65
CA THR A 151 -17.88 -3.84 -6.50
C THR A 151 -18.69 -4.53 -5.40
N GLY A 152 -19.45 -3.74 -4.66
CA GLY A 152 -20.31 -4.22 -3.57
C GLY A 152 -20.67 -3.10 -2.60
N ASN A 153 -21.64 -3.38 -1.74
CA ASN A 153 -22.11 -2.42 -0.75
C ASN A 153 -21.07 -2.15 0.33
N ALA A 154 -21.12 -0.95 0.89
CA ALA A 154 -20.31 -0.58 2.04
C ALA A 154 -20.71 -1.38 3.27
N THR A 155 -19.74 -1.53 4.15
CA THR A 155 -19.89 -2.17 5.47
C THR A 155 -19.60 -1.14 6.54
N ASP A 156 -20.27 -1.25 7.67
CA ASP A 156 -20.01 -0.42 8.84
C ASP A 156 -18.55 -0.54 9.29
N PHE A 157 -17.90 0.61 9.47
CA PHE A 157 -16.53 0.71 9.98
C PHE A 157 -16.51 1.05 11.46
N GLY A 158 -17.43 1.88 11.91
CA GLY A 158 -17.55 2.46 13.24
C GLY A 158 -18.12 3.88 13.18
N ASP A 159 -17.86 4.69 14.21
CA ASP A 159 -18.41 6.03 14.36
C ASP A 159 -17.33 7.10 14.52
N ALA A 160 -17.58 8.30 13.98
CA ALA A 160 -16.83 9.51 14.29
C ALA A 160 -17.14 10.00 15.71
N THR A 161 -16.26 10.78 16.32
CA THR A 161 -16.46 11.29 17.69
C THR A 161 -17.67 12.23 17.78
N VAL A 162 -18.02 12.90 16.68
CA VAL A 162 -19.13 13.88 16.60
C VAL A 162 -19.93 13.69 15.34
N SER A 163 -21.28 13.70 15.46
CA SER A 163 -22.19 13.72 14.30
C SER A 163 -22.08 15.06 13.56
N ARG A 164 -21.57 15.06 12.33
CA ARG A 164 -21.28 16.25 11.53
C ARG A 164 -21.26 15.99 10.03
N ASN A 165 -21.39 17.05 9.25
CA ASN A 165 -21.27 17.04 7.80
C ASN A 165 -20.23 18.06 7.33
N GLU A 166 -20.00 18.21 6.02
CA GLU A 166 -19.09 19.19 5.43
C GLU A 166 -17.62 19.02 5.90
N ILE A 167 -17.18 17.79 6.02
CA ILE A 167 -15.91 17.37 6.58
C ILE A 167 -14.80 17.41 5.51
N ALA A 168 -13.62 17.92 5.85
CA ALA A 168 -12.42 17.85 5.01
C ALA A 168 -11.65 16.55 5.28
N PRO A 169 -11.53 15.62 4.30
CA PRO A 169 -10.82 14.36 4.48
C PRO A 169 -9.34 14.48 4.10
N MET A 170 -8.47 13.85 4.87
CA MET A 170 -7.03 13.73 4.60
C MET A 170 -6.60 12.29 4.84
N PHE A 171 -5.98 11.65 3.84
CA PHE A 171 -5.65 10.23 3.92
C PHE A 171 -4.17 9.97 3.64
N SER A 172 -3.54 9.19 4.51
CA SER A 172 -2.26 8.52 4.31
C SER A 172 -2.50 7.03 4.04
N PRO A 173 -1.48 6.23 3.73
CA PRO A 173 -1.66 4.78 3.55
C PRO A 173 -2.22 4.04 4.76
N THR A 174 -2.04 4.58 5.96
CA THR A 174 -2.43 3.94 7.21
C THR A 174 -3.57 4.64 7.94
N ARG A 175 -3.68 5.97 7.82
CA ARG A 175 -4.62 6.80 8.58
C ARG A 175 -5.55 7.59 7.68
N GLY A 176 -6.84 7.62 8.03
CA GLY A 176 -7.81 8.57 7.53
C GLY A 176 -8.13 9.60 8.60
N CYS A 177 -7.88 10.89 8.33
CA CYS A 177 -8.23 12.01 9.19
C CYS A 177 -9.41 12.79 8.61
N PHE A 178 -10.32 13.20 9.49
CA PHE A 178 -11.55 13.91 9.17
C PHE A 178 -11.57 15.22 9.95
N ALA A 179 -11.41 16.35 9.26
CA ALA A 179 -11.20 17.64 9.90
C ALA A 179 -12.36 18.60 9.71
N GLY A 180 -12.63 19.40 10.74
CA GLY A 180 -13.65 20.44 10.72
C GLY A 180 -15.07 19.93 10.53
N GLY A 181 -15.85 20.64 9.72
CA GLY A 181 -17.26 20.36 9.47
C GLY A 181 -18.18 21.14 10.39
N ARG A 182 -19.46 20.75 10.42
CA ARG A 182 -20.50 21.52 11.11
C ARG A 182 -21.48 20.65 11.89
N THR A 183 -21.84 21.07 13.17
CA THR A 183 -22.93 20.53 13.99
C THR A 183 -23.27 21.43 15.19
N PRO A 184 -24.34 22.15 15.24
CA PRO A 184 -24.88 23.08 14.26
C PRO A 184 -23.89 24.20 13.93
N THR A 185 -22.85 24.38 14.76
CA THR A 185 -21.76 25.35 14.58
C THR A 185 -20.61 24.73 13.80
N VAL A 186 -19.75 25.57 13.24
CA VAL A 186 -18.50 25.16 12.59
C VAL A 186 -17.53 24.61 13.66
N LEU A 187 -16.84 23.54 13.34
CA LEU A 187 -15.95 22.81 14.26
C LEU A 187 -14.48 22.94 13.87
N ASN A 188 -13.61 22.80 14.86
CA ASN A 188 -12.16 22.65 14.69
C ASN A 188 -11.68 21.21 14.89
N THR A 189 -12.52 20.30 15.35
CA THR A 189 -12.18 18.90 15.67
C THR A 189 -11.58 18.16 14.49
N ILE A 190 -10.51 17.42 14.72
CA ILE A 190 -9.94 16.46 13.78
C ILE A 190 -10.05 15.08 14.40
N ASP A 191 -10.80 14.18 13.77
CA ASP A 191 -10.86 12.75 14.13
C ASP A 191 -9.97 11.94 13.21
N PHE A 192 -9.51 10.77 13.67
CA PHE A 192 -8.83 9.83 12.79
C PHE A 192 -9.23 8.38 13.03
N VAL A 193 -9.01 7.58 12.00
CA VAL A 193 -9.12 6.11 12.04
C VAL A 193 -7.86 5.47 11.48
N GLU A 194 -7.51 4.28 11.98
CA GLU A 194 -6.53 3.41 11.34
C GLU A 194 -7.25 2.60 10.26
N ILE A 195 -6.91 2.82 8.97
CA ILE A 195 -7.68 2.31 7.82
C ILE A 195 -7.76 0.78 7.79
N SER A 196 -6.74 0.08 8.27
CA SER A 196 -6.66 -1.38 8.25
C SER A 196 -7.58 -2.08 9.26
N THR A 197 -8.01 -1.38 10.31
CA THR A 197 -8.73 -1.95 11.44
C THR A 197 -10.04 -1.21 11.67
N THR A 198 -11.18 -1.90 11.60
CA THR A 198 -12.49 -1.31 11.90
C THR A 198 -12.60 -0.91 13.36
N GLY A 199 -13.30 0.18 13.62
CA GLY A 199 -13.52 0.72 14.96
C GLY A 199 -13.87 2.21 14.92
N ASN A 200 -14.28 2.75 16.05
CA ASN A 200 -14.62 4.16 16.15
C ASN A 200 -13.40 5.06 15.97
N ALA A 201 -13.64 6.22 15.41
CA ALA A 201 -12.62 7.25 15.31
C ALA A 201 -12.20 7.75 16.70
N THR A 202 -10.97 8.20 16.79
CA THR A 202 -10.40 8.84 17.97
C THR A 202 -9.99 10.27 17.66
N ASP A 203 -9.93 11.09 18.69
CA ASP A 203 -9.46 12.45 18.59
C ASP A 203 -8.00 12.49 18.11
N PHE A 204 -7.73 13.32 17.09
CA PHE A 204 -6.39 13.58 16.57
C PHE A 204 -5.82 14.88 17.13
N GLY A 205 -6.66 15.88 17.33
CA GLY A 205 -6.36 17.26 17.70
C GLY A 205 -7.32 18.24 17.03
N ASP A 206 -6.94 19.49 16.96
CA ASP A 206 -7.80 20.57 16.47
C ASP A 206 -7.17 21.35 15.30
N LEU A 207 -8.01 21.84 14.39
CA LEU A 207 -7.66 22.91 13.47
C LEU A 207 -7.37 24.20 14.24
N SER A 208 -6.41 24.98 13.80
CA SER A 208 -6.13 26.30 14.39
C SER A 208 -7.25 27.30 14.11
N VAL A 209 -7.94 27.11 12.97
CA VAL A 209 -9.14 27.87 12.57
C VAL A 209 -10.25 26.88 12.26
N ALA A 210 -11.34 26.90 13.04
CA ALA A 210 -12.52 26.08 12.79
C ALA A 210 -13.06 26.34 11.39
N THR A 211 -13.33 25.31 10.59
CA THR A 211 -13.84 25.46 9.23
C THR A 211 -14.80 24.36 8.81
N SER A 212 -15.73 24.68 7.94
CA SER A 212 -16.60 23.72 7.24
C SER A 212 -16.54 23.94 5.73
N THR A 213 -16.96 22.97 4.94
CA THR A 213 -16.94 23.02 3.46
C THR A 213 -15.54 23.32 2.87
N ALA A 214 -14.48 22.98 3.60
CA ALA A 214 -13.10 23.10 3.17
C ALA A 214 -12.66 21.85 2.38
N GLY A 215 -11.70 22.01 1.48
CA GLY A 215 -11.06 20.89 0.76
C GLY A 215 -9.99 20.22 1.62
N GLY A 216 -9.83 18.92 1.47
CA GLY A 216 -8.75 18.14 2.09
C GLY A 216 -7.81 17.55 1.04
N ALA A 217 -6.50 17.65 1.26
CA ALA A 217 -5.46 17.05 0.42
C ALA A 217 -4.36 16.47 1.30
N ALA A 218 -3.69 15.40 0.87
CA ALA A 218 -2.64 14.80 1.69
C ALA A 218 -1.53 14.16 0.86
N SER A 219 -0.33 14.12 1.46
CA SER A 219 0.71 13.16 1.14
C SER A 219 0.71 12.05 2.20
N SER A 220 1.61 11.09 2.10
CA SER A 220 1.79 10.09 3.17
C SER A 220 2.22 10.68 4.51
N VAL A 221 2.74 11.92 4.51
CA VAL A 221 3.34 12.57 5.69
C VAL A 221 2.50 13.71 6.22
N ARG A 222 1.93 14.54 5.33
CA ARG A 222 1.15 15.73 5.67
C ARG A 222 -0.25 15.67 5.12
N GLY A 223 -1.23 16.10 5.94
CA GLY A 223 -2.57 16.46 5.51
C GLY A 223 -2.75 17.96 5.52
N VAL A 224 -3.42 18.52 4.53
CA VAL A 224 -3.73 19.95 4.40
C VAL A 224 -5.22 20.13 4.23
N VAL A 225 -5.80 21.05 5.00
CA VAL A 225 -7.19 21.54 4.88
C VAL A 225 -7.15 22.97 4.42
N ALA A 226 -7.90 23.33 3.37
CA ALA A 226 -7.84 24.69 2.83
C ALA A 226 -9.21 25.21 2.36
N GLY A 227 -9.41 26.52 2.53
CA GLY A 227 -10.64 27.21 2.20
C GLY A 227 -11.78 26.96 3.20
N GLY A 228 -13.02 27.14 2.76
CA GLY A 228 -14.23 26.89 3.55
C GLY A 228 -14.84 28.15 4.20
N VAL A 229 -15.60 27.92 5.27
CA VAL A 229 -16.29 28.96 6.03
C VAL A 229 -15.87 28.94 7.49
N SER A 230 -15.50 30.16 8.04
CA SER A 230 -15.09 30.35 9.43
C SER A 230 -15.11 31.84 9.86
N PRO A 231 -16.09 32.40 10.45
CA PRO A 231 -17.52 32.42 10.15
C PRO A 231 -17.84 33.02 8.78
N SER A 232 -16.87 33.60 8.09
CA SER A 232 -16.94 34.08 6.70
C SER A 232 -16.10 33.19 5.79
N LEU A 233 -16.19 33.40 4.48
CA LEU A 233 -15.33 32.71 3.50
C LEU A 233 -13.86 32.92 3.86
N THR A 234 -13.07 31.86 3.74
CA THR A 234 -11.65 31.89 4.06
C THR A 234 -10.79 31.27 2.95
N SER A 235 -9.57 31.77 2.80
CA SER A 235 -8.52 31.16 1.97
C SER A 235 -7.54 30.32 2.81
N VAL A 236 -7.61 30.38 4.13
CA VAL A 236 -6.65 29.77 5.04
C VAL A 236 -6.44 28.29 4.74
N ALA A 237 -5.19 27.90 4.61
CA ALA A 237 -4.74 26.53 4.56
C ALA A 237 -4.01 26.17 5.87
N GLN A 238 -4.30 25.00 6.41
CA GLN A 238 -3.75 24.48 7.66
C GLN A 238 -3.25 23.06 7.43
N PHE A 239 -2.21 22.62 8.13
CA PHE A 239 -1.68 21.29 7.97
C PHE A 239 -1.49 20.52 9.28
N ILE A 240 -1.54 19.20 9.17
CA ILE A 240 -1.18 18.23 10.21
C ILE A 240 -0.07 17.30 9.72
N THR A 241 0.67 16.73 10.67
CA THR A 241 1.59 15.60 10.41
C THR A 241 0.83 14.31 10.59
N MET A 242 0.60 13.54 9.52
CA MET A 242 -0.27 12.34 9.54
C MET A 242 0.15 11.27 10.56
N ALA A 243 1.44 11.14 10.85
CA ALA A 243 1.98 10.11 11.73
C ALA A 243 1.83 10.40 13.23
N SER A 244 1.66 11.66 13.62
CA SER A 244 1.60 12.07 15.02
C SER A 244 0.38 12.92 15.30
N GLN A 245 -0.39 12.55 16.34
CA GLN A 245 -1.50 13.36 16.82
C GLN A 245 -1.04 14.74 17.28
N GLY A 246 -1.88 15.74 17.09
CA GLY A 246 -1.62 17.11 17.48
C GLY A 246 -2.43 18.10 16.65
N ASN A 247 -2.43 19.34 17.08
CA ASN A 247 -3.18 20.42 16.44
C ASN A 247 -2.56 20.81 15.10
N ALA A 248 -3.42 21.26 14.20
CA ALA A 248 -2.99 21.81 12.93
C ALA A 248 -2.23 23.13 13.12
N THR A 249 -1.33 23.40 12.20
CA THR A 249 -0.57 24.66 12.13
C THR A 249 -0.86 25.36 10.81
N ASP A 250 -0.60 26.65 10.76
CA ASP A 250 -0.75 27.44 9.55
C ASP A 250 0.14 26.90 8.42
N PHE A 251 -0.44 26.81 7.23
CA PHE A 251 0.25 26.39 6.01
C PHE A 251 0.46 27.55 5.04
N GLY A 252 -0.51 28.47 4.98
CA GLY A 252 -0.62 29.57 4.03
C GLY A 252 -2.05 29.75 3.55
N ASP A 253 -2.25 30.20 2.32
CA ASP A 253 -3.56 30.54 1.77
C ASP A 253 -3.78 29.97 0.37
N LEU A 254 -5.05 29.73 -0.01
CA LEU A 254 -5.46 29.62 -1.41
C LEU A 254 -5.44 30.99 -2.10
N THR A 255 -5.49 31.01 -3.43
CA THR A 255 -5.52 32.27 -4.20
C THR A 255 -6.79 33.08 -3.94
N VAL A 256 -7.91 32.41 -3.63
CA VAL A 256 -9.23 33.02 -3.41
C VAL A 256 -9.93 32.42 -2.20
N SER A 257 -10.50 33.25 -1.33
CA SER A 257 -11.37 32.82 -0.23
C SER A 257 -12.69 32.26 -0.78
N ARG A 258 -12.97 30.98 -0.54
CA ARG A 258 -14.15 30.28 -1.07
C ARG A 258 -14.55 29.08 -0.23
N GLN A 259 -15.85 28.77 -0.22
CA GLN A 259 -16.44 27.59 0.41
C GLN A 259 -16.78 26.51 -0.62
N GLY A 260 -17.10 25.31 -0.16
CA GLY A 260 -17.47 24.18 -1.04
C GLY A 260 -16.36 23.72 -1.96
N VAL A 261 -15.11 23.91 -1.51
CA VAL A 261 -13.90 23.52 -2.24
C VAL A 261 -13.68 22.04 -2.11
N SER A 262 -13.43 21.36 -3.22
CA SER A 262 -13.02 19.96 -3.20
C SER A 262 -11.50 19.85 -3.29
N GLY A 263 -10.93 18.93 -2.52
CA GLY A 263 -9.49 18.72 -2.45
C GLY A 263 -9.06 17.31 -2.84
N THR A 264 -7.97 17.21 -3.58
CA THR A 264 -7.27 15.95 -3.90
C THR A 264 -5.77 16.20 -4.01
N SER A 265 -4.97 15.18 -4.27
CA SER A 265 -3.52 15.35 -4.25
C SER A 265 -2.78 14.29 -5.07
N ASN A 266 -1.49 14.53 -5.25
CA ASN A 266 -0.50 13.47 -5.43
C ASN A 266 0.53 13.56 -4.28
N SER A 267 1.65 12.87 -4.39
CA SER A 267 2.69 12.86 -3.36
C SER A 267 3.33 14.24 -3.08
N VAL A 268 3.18 15.19 -3.99
CA VAL A 268 3.87 16.50 -3.98
C VAL A 268 2.89 17.66 -3.92
N LYS A 269 1.84 17.60 -4.76
CA LYS A 269 0.87 18.69 -4.96
C LYS A 269 -0.47 18.35 -4.32
N GLY A 270 -1.03 19.32 -3.59
CA GLY A 270 -2.45 19.38 -3.26
C GLY A 270 -3.16 20.23 -4.32
N ILE A 271 -4.31 19.77 -4.78
CA ILE A 271 -5.17 20.43 -5.77
C ILE A 271 -6.50 20.77 -5.09
N PHE A 272 -6.94 22.01 -5.21
CA PHE A 272 -8.18 22.53 -4.62
C PHE A 272 -9.01 23.17 -5.72
N ALA A 273 -10.19 22.60 -6.01
CA ALA A 273 -10.97 22.98 -7.18
C ALA A 273 -12.39 23.39 -6.83
N GLY A 274 -12.94 24.30 -7.64
CA GLY A 274 -14.31 24.77 -7.53
C GLY A 274 -14.57 25.60 -6.29
N GLY A 275 -15.82 25.65 -5.86
CA GLY A 275 -16.29 26.37 -4.70
C GLY A 275 -17.14 27.59 -5.04
N GLU A 276 -17.49 28.37 -4.02
CA GLU A 276 -18.33 29.58 -4.14
C GLU A 276 -17.70 30.77 -3.43
N ALA A 277 -17.59 31.95 -4.13
CA ALA A 277 -16.96 33.16 -3.61
C ALA A 277 -17.33 34.47 -4.36
N PRO A 278 -18.35 35.20 -4.09
CA PRO A 278 -19.73 34.86 -3.73
C PRO A 278 -20.50 34.15 -4.86
N ALA A 279 -19.94 34.07 -6.05
CA ALA A 279 -20.46 33.27 -7.16
C ALA A 279 -19.72 31.93 -7.25
N LEU A 280 -20.29 30.98 -7.95
CA LEU A 280 -19.64 29.70 -8.25
C LEU A 280 -18.31 29.96 -8.95
N SER A 281 -17.30 29.17 -8.59
CA SER A 281 -15.93 29.29 -9.08
C SER A 281 -15.53 28.05 -9.88
N ASN A 282 -14.74 28.26 -10.92
CA ASN A 282 -14.07 27.22 -11.69
C ASN A 282 -12.57 27.13 -11.37
N VAL A 283 -12.05 27.98 -10.51
CA VAL A 283 -10.62 28.05 -10.18
C VAL A 283 -10.12 26.72 -9.61
N ILE A 284 -8.96 26.29 -10.10
CA ILE A 284 -8.18 25.20 -9.55
C ILE A 284 -6.88 25.78 -8.99
N ASP A 285 -6.70 25.72 -7.67
CA ASP A 285 -5.46 26.04 -6.99
C ASP A 285 -4.59 24.82 -6.80
N GLN A 286 -3.27 25.01 -6.80
CA GLN A 286 -2.29 24.03 -6.38
C GLN A 286 -1.42 24.56 -5.24
N ILE A 287 -1.02 23.66 -4.35
CA ILE A 287 -0.03 23.86 -3.30
C ILE A 287 1.06 22.81 -3.39
N VAL A 288 2.25 23.09 -2.85
CA VAL A 288 3.29 22.07 -2.65
C VAL A 288 3.22 21.58 -1.21
N ILE A 289 2.67 20.39 -0.98
CA ILE A 289 2.29 19.88 0.36
C ILE A 289 3.44 19.95 1.38
N ASN A 290 4.67 19.65 0.96
CA ASN A 290 5.80 19.56 1.87
C ASN A 290 6.48 20.90 2.20
N ASN A 291 6.26 21.92 1.40
CA ASN A 291 6.99 23.19 1.55
C ASN A 291 6.23 24.26 2.36
N GLY A 292 4.90 24.17 2.42
CA GLY A 292 4.07 25.26 2.93
C GLY A 292 4.04 26.45 1.96
N GLY A 293 3.21 27.42 2.25
CA GLY A 293 3.10 28.66 1.50
C GLY A 293 1.77 28.85 0.76
N THR A 294 1.63 29.99 0.10
CA THR A 294 0.42 30.35 -0.63
C THR A 294 0.23 29.50 -1.89
N GLY A 295 -1.00 29.11 -2.14
CA GLY A 295 -1.40 28.43 -3.36
C GLY A 295 -1.13 29.26 -4.61
N THR A 296 -0.99 28.59 -5.70
CA THR A 296 -0.84 29.20 -7.03
C THR A 296 -1.90 28.65 -7.97
N ASP A 297 -2.25 29.44 -8.96
CA ASP A 297 -3.18 29.02 -10.00
C ASP A 297 -2.64 27.79 -10.76
N PHE A 298 -3.51 26.78 -10.92
CA PHE A 298 -3.23 25.59 -11.72
C PHE A 298 -3.92 25.65 -13.08
N GLY A 299 -5.12 26.21 -13.13
CA GLY A 299 -6.02 26.28 -14.26
C GLY A 299 -7.48 26.31 -13.81
N ASP A 300 -8.40 25.99 -14.72
CA ASP A 300 -9.84 26.07 -14.47
C ASP A 300 -10.56 24.75 -14.76
N LEU A 301 -11.65 24.50 -14.01
CA LEU A 301 -12.70 23.57 -14.39
C LEU A 301 -13.44 24.10 -15.63
N LEU A 302 -14.03 23.23 -16.41
CA LEU A 302 -14.88 23.61 -17.55
C LEU A 302 -16.16 24.32 -17.08
N ILE A 303 -16.66 23.93 -15.93
CA ILE A 303 -17.90 24.48 -15.35
C ILE A 303 -17.62 24.95 -13.92
N ALA A 304 -18.02 26.20 -13.62
CA ALA A 304 -17.99 26.71 -12.25
C ALA A 304 -19.00 25.97 -11.38
N ASP A 305 -18.56 25.33 -10.31
CA ASP A 305 -19.40 24.52 -9.42
C ASP A 305 -18.82 24.46 -8.00
N ASP A 306 -19.66 24.09 -7.03
CA ASP A 306 -19.28 23.90 -5.63
C ASP A 306 -19.71 22.54 -5.08
N ASN A 307 -19.15 22.13 -3.95
CA ASN A 307 -19.45 20.86 -3.29
C ASN A 307 -19.33 19.65 -4.25
N ILE A 308 -18.34 19.72 -5.13
CA ILE A 308 -17.97 18.65 -6.06
C ILE A 308 -17.13 17.60 -5.33
N ALA A 309 -17.13 16.38 -5.83
CA ALA A 309 -16.27 15.33 -5.29
C ALA A 309 -14.99 15.20 -6.13
N SER A 310 -13.86 14.95 -5.50
CA SER A 310 -12.60 14.78 -6.21
C SER A 310 -11.77 13.61 -5.68
N THR A 311 -11.08 12.92 -6.57
CA THR A 311 -10.11 11.89 -6.23
C THR A 311 -9.00 11.83 -7.28
N SER A 312 -7.91 11.14 -6.99
CA SER A 312 -6.83 10.92 -7.95
C SER A 312 -6.26 9.50 -7.85
N ASN A 313 -5.59 9.07 -8.90
CA ASN A 313 -4.84 7.81 -8.90
C ASN A 313 -3.46 7.90 -8.22
N ALA A 314 -3.18 9.01 -7.50
CA ALA A 314 -1.89 9.30 -6.87
C ALA A 314 -2.02 9.99 -5.50
N HIS A 315 -3.22 10.03 -4.89
CA HIS A 315 -3.46 10.75 -3.63
C HIS A 315 -2.66 10.17 -2.45
N GLY A 316 -2.61 10.91 -1.34
CA GLY A 316 -1.77 10.60 -0.18
C GLY A 316 -1.96 9.20 0.42
N GLY A 317 -3.16 8.64 0.34
CA GLY A 317 -3.43 7.28 0.78
C GLY A 317 -2.83 6.17 -0.11
N LEU A 318 -2.42 6.50 -1.34
CA LEU A 318 -1.72 5.59 -2.24
C LEU A 318 -0.20 5.71 -2.12
N ASN A 319 0.25 6.78 -1.47
CA ASN A 319 1.65 7.10 -1.36
C ASN A 319 2.23 6.49 -0.08
N ASP A 320 3.04 5.46 -0.21
CA ASP A 320 3.71 4.74 0.87
C ASP A 320 4.97 5.46 1.43
N GLY A 321 5.04 6.78 1.31
CA GLY A 321 6.18 7.60 1.70
C GLY A 321 7.23 7.77 0.60
N TYR A 322 7.00 7.17 -0.56
CA TYR A 322 7.88 7.30 -1.71
C TYR A 322 7.48 8.53 -2.54
N GLN A 323 8.36 9.53 -2.61
CA GLN A 323 8.17 10.76 -3.41
C GLN A 323 8.57 10.58 -4.86
N GLY A 324 8.23 9.49 -5.48
CA GLY A 324 8.50 9.22 -6.87
C GLY A 324 7.34 8.50 -7.53
N THR A 325 7.18 8.67 -8.82
CA THR A 325 6.26 7.89 -9.63
C THR A 325 6.59 6.42 -9.47
N ARG A 326 5.80 5.68 -8.69
CA ARG A 326 5.89 4.23 -8.71
C ARG A 326 5.32 3.72 -10.02
N PRO A 327 6.08 2.97 -10.79
CA PRO A 327 5.48 2.04 -11.71
C PRO A 327 4.67 1.03 -10.89
N ILE A 328 3.46 0.78 -11.33
CA ILE A 328 2.45 -0.20 -10.90
C ILE A 328 3.01 -1.41 -10.20
N PRO A 329 2.23 -1.97 -9.29
CA PRO A 329 2.59 -2.57 -8.02
C PRO A 329 3.89 -3.31 -8.14
N PHE A 330 4.96 -2.57 -7.97
CA PHE A 330 6.22 -3.20 -7.78
C PHE A 330 6.10 -3.95 -6.47
N GLN A 331 6.19 -5.23 -6.56
CA GLN A 331 6.35 -6.08 -5.40
C GLN A 331 7.43 -5.46 -4.51
N GLU A 332 7.06 -5.14 -3.29
CA GLU A 332 7.99 -4.59 -2.30
C GLU A 332 9.16 -5.54 -1.99
N ASN A 333 9.13 -6.73 -2.55
CA ASN A 333 10.07 -7.82 -2.30
C ASN A 333 10.71 -8.26 -3.61
N GLY A 334 11.92 -7.81 -3.84
CA GLY A 334 12.80 -8.41 -4.81
C GLY A 334 13.14 -7.50 -5.99
N GLY A 335 14.39 -7.57 -6.35
CA GLY A 335 14.88 -7.13 -7.64
C GLY A 335 14.42 -8.10 -8.72
N ASP A 336 14.80 -7.81 -9.95
CA ASP A 336 14.51 -8.63 -11.12
C ASP A 336 15.47 -9.84 -11.25
N ARG A 337 16.28 -10.10 -10.23
CA ARG A 337 17.25 -11.20 -10.21
C ARG A 337 16.82 -12.33 -9.29
N GLY A 338 16.74 -13.53 -9.83
CA GLY A 338 16.67 -14.78 -9.07
C GLY A 338 18.04 -15.42 -8.98
N LEU A 339 18.46 -15.89 -7.80
CA LEU A 339 19.71 -16.60 -7.59
C LEU A 339 19.43 -18.06 -7.24
N PHE A 340 20.19 -18.96 -7.85
CA PHE A 340 20.26 -20.37 -7.51
C PHE A 340 21.65 -20.63 -6.95
N MET A 341 21.74 -21.14 -5.73
CA MET A 341 22.98 -21.26 -5.01
C MET A 341 23.20 -22.72 -4.61
N GLY A 342 24.38 -23.28 -4.91
CA GLY A 342 24.80 -24.59 -4.46
C GLY A 342 23.86 -25.74 -4.79
N GLY A 343 23.84 -26.78 -3.96
CA GLY A 343 22.86 -27.88 -4.00
C GLY A 343 23.42 -29.26 -4.32
N ALA A 344 22.56 -30.27 -4.15
CA ALA A 344 22.83 -31.67 -4.48
C ALA A 344 22.61 -31.95 -6.01
N PRO A 345 23.16 -33.06 -6.58
CA PRO A 345 23.82 -34.16 -5.89
C PRO A 345 25.35 -34.01 -5.71
N ASN A 346 25.96 -32.98 -6.25
CA ASN A 346 27.41 -32.86 -6.28
C ASN A 346 27.95 -31.82 -5.26
N SER A 347 27.10 -31.35 -4.35
CA SER A 347 27.45 -30.31 -3.38
C SER A 347 28.14 -29.13 -4.08
N SER A 348 27.51 -28.56 -5.10
CA SER A 348 28.07 -27.47 -5.90
C SER A 348 28.23 -26.19 -5.06
N ILE A 349 29.25 -25.40 -5.40
CA ILE A 349 29.45 -24.03 -4.86
C ILE A 349 28.91 -22.97 -5.83
N ASP A 350 28.45 -23.34 -7.00
CA ASP A 350 28.04 -22.42 -8.05
C ASP A 350 26.86 -21.54 -7.60
N ILE A 351 26.95 -20.27 -7.91
CA ILE A 351 25.83 -19.33 -7.82
C ILE A 351 25.46 -18.93 -9.26
N GLN A 352 24.23 -19.19 -9.63
CA GLN A 352 23.69 -18.83 -10.93
C GLN A 352 22.57 -17.81 -10.76
N LYS A 353 22.44 -16.93 -11.73
CA LYS A 353 21.41 -15.88 -11.76
C LYS A 353 20.49 -16.02 -12.98
N VAL A 354 19.26 -15.59 -12.81
CA VAL A 354 18.31 -15.35 -13.89
C VAL A 354 17.73 -13.95 -13.75
N THR A 355 17.33 -13.36 -14.87
CA THR A 355 16.48 -12.16 -14.88
C THR A 355 15.02 -12.61 -14.93
N ILE A 356 14.25 -12.30 -13.88
CA ILE A 356 12.90 -12.85 -13.70
C ILE A 356 11.92 -12.32 -14.76
N SER A 357 12.09 -11.05 -15.17
CA SER A 357 11.22 -10.39 -16.16
C SER A 357 11.47 -10.83 -17.61
N THR A 358 12.55 -11.56 -17.88
CA THR A 358 12.93 -11.99 -19.24
C THR A 358 13.10 -13.50 -19.30
N THR A 359 12.73 -14.11 -20.43
CA THR A 359 13.04 -15.50 -20.70
C THR A 359 14.51 -15.66 -21.07
N GLY A 360 15.18 -16.70 -20.57
CA GLY A 360 16.59 -16.97 -20.85
C GLY A 360 17.17 -18.05 -19.96
N ASN A 361 18.36 -18.50 -20.30
CA ASN A 361 19.12 -19.44 -19.49
C ASN A 361 19.75 -18.73 -18.28
N ALA A 362 19.97 -19.48 -17.20
CA ALA A 362 20.75 -19.01 -16.09
C ALA A 362 22.18 -18.67 -16.53
N GLN A 363 22.75 -17.68 -15.90
CA GLN A 363 24.13 -17.20 -16.11
C GLN A 363 24.92 -17.36 -14.80
N GLU A 364 26.22 -17.49 -14.93
CA GLU A 364 27.11 -17.49 -13.77
C GLU A 364 27.01 -16.16 -13.02
N PHE A 365 26.99 -16.26 -11.68
CA PHE A 365 27.01 -15.09 -10.80
C PHE A 365 28.31 -15.08 -9.96
N GLY A 366 28.74 -16.24 -9.45
CA GLY A 366 29.89 -16.43 -8.60
C GLY A 366 29.84 -17.79 -7.89
N GLU A 367 30.55 -17.91 -6.78
CA GLU A 367 30.68 -19.15 -6.02
C GLU A 367 30.44 -18.92 -4.53
N LEU A 368 29.86 -19.90 -3.84
CA LEU A 368 29.82 -19.97 -2.39
C LEU A 368 31.25 -20.25 -1.84
N ILE A 369 31.49 -19.90 -0.59
CA ILE A 369 32.75 -20.19 0.07
C ILE A 369 32.95 -21.70 0.26
N ASN A 370 31.86 -22.42 0.55
CA ASN A 370 31.89 -23.87 0.74
C ASN A 370 30.74 -24.53 -0.03
N ASN A 371 30.99 -25.78 -0.39
CA ASN A 371 29.95 -26.64 -0.93
C ASN A 371 28.89 -26.93 0.15
N GLN A 372 27.65 -26.65 -0.14
CA GLN A 372 26.52 -26.82 0.79
C GLN A 372 25.32 -27.46 0.09
N GLU A 373 24.60 -28.27 0.84
CA GLU A 373 23.31 -28.86 0.47
C GLU A 373 22.37 -28.80 1.69
N TYR A 374 21.06 -28.88 1.49
CA TYR A 374 20.04 -28.83 2.57
C TYR A 374 20.07 -27.54 3.40
N PHE A 375 20.49 -26.44 2.81
CA PHE A 375 20.51 -25.11 3.43
C PHE A 375 19.20 -24.37 3.20
N GLY A 376 18.99 -23.29 3.95
CA GLY A 376 17.90 -22.36 3.75
C GLY A 376 18.34 -21.05 3.10
N GLY A 377 17.57 -20.55 2.11
CA GLY A 377 17.85 -19.30 1.42
C GLY A 377 17.11 -18.11 2.01
N PHE A 378 17.75 -16.95 2.07
CA PHE A 378 17.11 -15.68 2.45
C PHE A 378 17.45 -14.58 1.45
N ALA A 379 16.58 -13.56 1.37
CA ALA A 379 16.82 -12.42 0.50
C ALA A 379 16.21 -11.12 1.05
N SER A 380 16.81 -10.01 0.66
CA SER A 380 16.27 -8.66 0.75
C SER A 380 16.34 -7.98 -0.62
N LYS A 381 16.12 -6.68 -0.69
CA LYS A 381 16.30 -5.91 -1.94
C LYS A 381 17.75 -5.85 -2.43
N THR A 382 18.73 -5.99 -1.52
CA THR A 382 20.16 -5.80 -1.83
C THR A 382 20.98 -7.05 -1.68
N ARG A 383 20.61 -7.97 -0.79
CA ARG A 383 21.36 -9.16 -0.40
C ARG A 383 20.54 -10.42 -0.58
N GLY A 384 21.20 -11.46 -1.10
CA GLY A 384 20.72 -12.83 -1.07
C GLY A 384 21.75 -13.70 -0.35
N GLY A 385 21.31 -14.78 0.29
CA GLY A 385 22.24 -15.66 0.97
C GLY A 385 21.63 -16.98 1.40
N VAL A 386 22.47 -17.81 2.00
CA VAL A 386 22.14 -19.16 2.47
C VAL A 386 22.68 -19.38 3.88
N GLY A 387 22.00 -20.25 4.63
CA GLY A 387 22.45 -20.58 5.98
C GLY A 387 22.17 -22.02 6.39
N GLY A 388 23.07 -22.59 7.18
CA GLY A 388 23.00 -23.98 7.63
C GLY A 388 23.33 -24.99 6.53
N GLY A 389 22.81 -26.22 6.66
CA GLY A 389 23.00 -27.27 5.67
C GLY A 389 24.31 -28.06 5.81
N GLY A 390 24.64 -28.75 4.74
CA GLY A 390 25.92 -29.47 4.65
C GLY A 390 25.93 -30.90 5.18
N THR A 391 26.89 -31.68 4.65
CA THR A 391 27.25 -33.00 5.16
C THR A 391 28.77 -33.05 5.33
N PRO A 392 29.29 -32.82 6.55
CA PRO A 392 28.58 -32.67 7.84
C PRO A 392 27.81 -31.34 7.96
N THR A 393 26.84 -31.30 8.88
CA THR A 393 26.06 -30.10 9.18
C THR A 393 26.93 -28.92 9.56
N THR A 394 26.54 -27.72 9.11
CA THR A 394 27.22 -26.46 9.41
C THR A 394 26.25 -25.41 9.96
N ASN A 395 26.79 -24.46 10.71
CA ASN A 395 26.04 -23.28 11.17
C ASN A 395 26.33 -22.02 10.33
N ARG A 396 27.18 -22.10 9.32
CA ARG A 396 27.62 -20.95 8.53
C ARG A 396 26.45 -20.30 7.78
N ILE A 397 26.51 -18.97 7.72
CA ILE A 397 25.66 -18.15 6.87
C ILE A 397 26.54 -17.41 5.86
N GLU A 398 26.24 -17.51 4.60
CA GLU A 398 26.94 -16.83 3.51
C GLU A 398 25.97 -15.91 2.75
N TYR A 399 26.48 -14.81 2.19
CA TYR A 399 25.66 -13.86 1.44
C TYR A 399 26.39 -13.29 0.22
N VAL A 400 25.62 -12.75 -0.71
CA VAL A 400 26.06 -11.97 -1.86
C VAL A 400 25.24 -10.68 -1.97
N GLU A 401 25.83 -9.67 -2.59
CA GLU A 401 25.11 -8.45 -2.97
C GLU A 401 24.47 -8.63 -4.36
N PHE A 402 23.17 -8.37 -4.51
CA PHE A 402 22.50 -8.50 -5.81
C PHE A 402 22.99 -7.55 -6.89
N SER A 403 23.59 -6.42 -6.52
CA SER A 403 24.01 -5.38 -7.47
C SER A 403 25.26 -5.73 -8.26
N THR A 404 26.11 -6.59 -7.72
CA THR A 404 27.42 -6.96 -8.31
C THR A 404 27.57 -8.46 -8.32
N ASP A 405 27.90 -9.01 -9.50
CA ASP A 405 28.27 -10.42 -9.60
C ASP A 405 29.56 -10.69 -8.79
N GLY A 406 29.62 -11.82 -8.10
CA GLY A 406 30.79 -12.17 -7.30
C GLY A 406 30.51 -13.29 -6.30
N ASN A 407 31.57 -13.72 -5.64
CA ASN A 407 31.54 -14.85 -4.72
C ASN A 407 30.85 -14.49 -3.40
N GLY A 408 30.35 -15.52 -2.74
CA GLY A 408 29.80 -15.44 -1.40
C GLY A 408 30.81 -14.89 -0.39
N ALA A 409 30.29 -14.13 0.56
CA ALA A 409 31.06 -13.64 1.71
C ALA A 409 30.48 -14.21 3.01
N ASP A 410 31.30 -14.31 4.01
CA ASP A 410 30.88 -14.74 5.34
C ASP A 410 29.92 -13.70 5.95
N PHE A 411 28.75 -14.16 6.39
CA PHE A 411 27.77 -13.31 7.07
C PHE A 411 27.84 -13.46 8.59
N GLY A 412 28.14 -14.67 9.06
CA GLY A 412 28.13 -15.10 10.45
C GLY A 412 27.58 -16.51 10.60
N ASP A 413 27.12 -16.88 11.79
CA ASP A 413 26.70 -18.23 12.12
C ASP A 413 25.26 -18.31 12.64
N LEU A 414 24.58 -19.40 12.34
CA LEU A 414 23.38 -19.85 13.05
C LEU A 414 23.78 -20.27 14.48
N LEU A 415 22.81 -20.25 15.38
CA LEU A 415 23.00 -20.70 16.77
C LEU A 415 23.28 -22.20 16.86
N LEU A 416 22.89 -22.98 15.88
CA LEU A 416 23.09 -24.41 15.79
C LEU A 416 23.50 -24.84 14.39
N ASP A 417 24.40 -25.78 14.28
CA ASP A 417 24.67 -26.52 13.06
C ASP A 417 23.50 -27.45 12.74
N SER A 418 22.83 -27.23 11.63
CA SER A 418 21.62 -28.01 11.26
C SER A 418 21.35 -27.95 9.77
N GLU A 419 20.76 -29.04 9.24
CA GLU A 419 20.13 -29.06 7.93
C GLU A 419 18.80 -28.30 8.05
N VAL A 420 18.77 -27.05 7.63
CA VAL A 420 17.58 -26.21 7.67
C VAL A 420 16.61 -26.58 6.53
N GLY A 421 17.15 -27.07 5.42
CA GLY A 421 16.37 -27.39 4.23
C GLY A 421 15.65 -26.13 3.70
N ASN A 422 14.41 -26.27 3.23
CA ASN A 422 13.61 -25.15 2.74
C ASN A 422 12.96 -24.30 3.87
N GLY A 423 13.40 -24.53 5.14
CA GLY A 423 12.83 -23.89 6.32
C GLY A 423 13.27 -22.44 6.51
N THR A 424 13.17 -21.60 5.47
CA THR A 424 13.51 -20.18 5.58
C THR A 424 12.45 -19.28 4.99
N ALA A 425 12.33 -18.11 5.60
CA ALA A 425 11.47 -17.02 5.15
C ALA A 425 12.18 -15.69 5.38
N SER A 426 11.93 -14.69 4.57
CA SER A 426 12.54 -13.38 4.76
C SER A 426 11.59 -12.23 4.48
N SER A 427 11.83 -11.12 5.17
CA SER A 427 11.35 -9.79 4.84
C SER A 427 12.51 -8.96 4.29
N ASN A 428 12.26 -7.70 3.97
CA ASN A 428 13.34 -6.79 3.57
C ASN A 428 14.41 -6.56 4.63
N THR A 429 14.14 -6.89 5.90
CA THR A 429 15.02 -6.60 7.03
C THR A 429 15.52 -7.83 7.76
N ARG A 430 14.74 -8.90 7.82
CA ARG A 430 15.07 -10.11 8.59
C ARG A 430 14.99 -11.36 7.73
N GLY A 431 16.00 -12.22 7.86
CA GLY A 431 15.95 -13.61 7.43
C GLY A 431 15.62 -14.48 8.63
N ILE A 432 14.67 -15.40 8.48
CA ILE A 432 14.17 -16.31 9.52
C ILE A 432 14.43 -17.74 9.10
N PHE A 433 15.06 -18.51 9.97
CA PHE A 433 15.37 -19.93 9.79
C PHE A 433 14.56 -20.73 10.79
N THR A 434 13.80 -21.71 10.32
CA THR A 434 12.83 -22.44 11.13
C THR A 434 13.12 -23.94 11.17
N GLY A 435 13.17 -24.51 12.36
CA GLY A 435 13.35 -25.94 12.57
C GLY A 435 14.68 -26.46 12.04
N GLY A 436 14.65 -27.61 11.40
CA GLY A 436 15.81 -28.29 10.81
C GLY A 436 16.10 -29.64 11.44
N TYR A 437 17.10 -30.34 10.89
CA TYR A 437 17.55 -31.63 11.38
C TYR A 437 19.03 -31.54 11.82
N LYS A 438 19.32 -32.15 12.95
CA LYS A 438 20.67 -32.40 13.46
C LYS A 438 20.80 -33.86 13.83
N PRO A 439 21.96 -34.52 13.57
CA PRO A 439 22.15 -35.94 13.92
C PRO A 439 21.85 -36.29 15.38
N SER A 440 22.07 -35.34 16.29
CA SER A 440 21.67 -35.43 17.70
C SER A 440 21.40 -34.01 18.21
N PRO A 441 20.20 -33.72 18.77
CA PRO A 441 19.13 -34.62 19.22
C PRO A 441 18.05 -34.95 18.18
N GLY A 442 18.21 -34.62 16.87
CA GLY A 442 17.21 -34.88 15.84
C GLY A 442 16.51 -33.61 15.35
N MET A 443 15.19 -33.70 15.06
CA MET A 443 14.40 -32.57 14.59
C MET A 443 14.34 -31.45 15.62
N GLN A 444 14.44 -30.20 15.15
CA GLN A 444 14.49 -29.00 15.96
C GLN A 444 13.17 -28.21 15.83
N ASN A 445 12.77 -27.51 16.89
CA ASN A 445 11.66 -26.54 16.83
C ASN A 445 12.15 -25.09 16.82
N ARG A 446 13.45 -24.85 16.96
CA ARG A 446 14.01 -23.51 17.08
C ARG A 446 13.75 -22.65 15.86
N ILE A 447 13.40 -21.39 16.09
CA ILE A 447 13.36 -20.33 15.11
C ILE A 447 14.52 -19.37 15.41
N GLN A 448 15.31 -19.06 14.40
CA GLN A 448 16.44 -18.14 14.49
C GLN A 448 16.28 -17.03 13.46
N TYR A 449 16.85 -15.87 13.72
CA TYR A 449 16.80 -14.77 12.75
C TYR A 449 18.12 -14.03 12.62
N ILE A 450 18.29 -13.40 11.46
CA ILE A 450 19.34 -12.44 11.16
C ILE A 450 18.74 -11.10 10.76
N THR A 451 19.49 -10.02 10.99
CA THR A 451 19.20 -8.71 10.38
C THR A 451 20.01 -8.60 9.10
N ILE A 452 19.35 -8.68 7.92
CA ILE A 452 20.03 -8.85 6.61
C ILE A 452 20.98 -7.70 6.28
N ALA A 453 20.68 -6.47 6.74
CA ALA A 453 21.51 -5.30 6.47
C ALA A 453 22.85 -5.28 7.24
N THR A 454 22.98 -6.04 8.33
CA THR A 454 24.17 -6.05 9.19
C THR A 454 24.74 -7.46 9.31
N ILE A 455 26.01 -7.62 9.02
CA ILE A 455 26.75 -8.87 9.19
C ILE A 455 26.79 -9.23 10.67
N GLY A 456 26.59 -10.51 11.00
CA GLY A 456 26.66 -11.03 12.36
C GLY A 456 25.89 -12.33 12.54
N ASN A 457 26.08 -12.96 13.69
CA ASN A 457 25.49 -14.24 14.01
C ASN A 457 23.95 -14.11 14.17
N ALA A 458 23.24 -15.20 13.91
CA ALA A 458 21.83 -15.30 14.17
C ALA A 458 21.52 -15.17 15.68
N ALA A 459 20.35 -14.66 15.97
CA ALA A 459 19.80 -14.58 17.32
C ALA A 459 18.57 -15.49 17.44
N ASP A 460 18.25 -15.85 18.67
CA ASP A 460 17.06 -16.63 18.98
C ASP A 460 15.80 -15.81 18.72
N PHE A 461 14.85 -16.41 18.01
CA PHE A 461 13.56 -15.78 17.74
C PHE A 461 12.44 -16.39 18.59
N GLY A 462 12.48 -17.70 18.83
CA GLY A 462 11.48 -18.49 19.52
C GLY A 462 11.42 -19.90 18.96
N ASP A 463 10.28 -20.59 19.15
CA ASP A 463 10.09 -21.99 18.77
C ASP A 463 8.87 -22.21 17.88
N LEU A 464 8.93 -23.17 16.96
CA LEU A 464 7.79 -23.74 16.27
C LEU A 464 6.89 -24.52 17.26
N THR A 465 5.63 -24.70 16.93
CA THR A 465 4.71 -25.52 17.73
C THR A 465 5.11 -26.99 17.75
N VAL A 466 5.76 -27.47 16.69
CA VAL A 466 6.25 -28.85 16.54
C VAL A 466 7.66 -28.86 15.99
N ALA A 467 8.56 -29.64 16.61
CA ALA A 467 9.94 -29.85 16.10
C ALA A 467 9.90 -30.59 14.77
N ARG A 468 10.44 -30.00 13.72
CA ARG A 468 10.39 -30.53 12.35
C ARG A 468 11.46 -29.95 11.44
N GLY A 469 11.79 -30.69 10.39
CA GLY A 469 12.70 -30.24 9.33
C GLY A 469 12.08 -30.45 7.96
N SER A 470 12.78 -30.03 6.90
CA SER A 470 12.29 -30.14 5.49
C SER A 470 10.89 -29.58 5.28
N ASN A 471 10.54 -28.54 6.03
CA ASN A 471 9.30 -27.78 5.91
C ASN A 471 9.44 -26.73 4.80
N ALA A 472 8.32 -26.29 4.21
CA ALA A 472 8.32 -25.18 3.28
C ALA A 472 7.90 -23.90 3.99
N ASN A 473 8.56 -22.80 3.65
CA ASN A 473 8.24 -21.49 4.20
C ASN A 473 7.89 -20.49 3.11
N CYS A 474 7.01 -19.58 3.45
CA CYS A 474 6.74 -18.38 2.68
C CYS A 474 6.57 -17.17 3.61
N ALA A 475 6.68 -15.99 3.07
CA ALA A 475 6.55 -14.78 3.86
C ALA A 475 5.86 -13.65 3.11
N SER A 476 5.19 -12.79 3.88
CA SER A 476 4.90 -11.41 3.52
C SER A 476 5.90 -10.48 4.21
N ASN A 477 5.74 -9.18 4.09
CA ASN A 477 6.58 -8.22 4.84
C ASN A 477 6.41 -8.32 6.37
N THR A 478 5.30 -8.90 6.84
CA THR A 478 4.94 -8.91 8.27
C THR A 478 4.92 -10.30 8.89
N ARG A 479 4.60 -11.35 8.11
CA ARG A 479 4.46 -12.71 8.61
C ARG A 479 5.35 -13.68 7.85
N ALA A 480 5.98 -14.60 8.58
CA ALA A 480 6.56 -15.82 8.05
C ALA A 480 5.63 -16.98 8.39
N VAL A 481 5.33 -17.82 7.40
CA VAL A 481 4.46 -19.00 7.52
C VAL A 481 5.28 -20.24 7.21
N CYS A 482 5.25 -21.23 8.11
CA CYS A 482 5.96 -22.49 8.03
C CYS A 482 4.95 -23.63 7.85
N MET A 483 5.08 -24.40 6.78
CA MET A 483 4.09 -25.38 6.33
C MET A 483 4.64 -26.80 6.24
N GLY A 484 3.93 -27.77 6.81
CA GLY A 484 4.29 -29.17 6.79
C GLY A 484 5.64 -29.46 7.43
N GLY A 485 6.31 -30.51 6.98
CA GLY A 485 7.66 -30.86 7.41
C GLY A 485 7.80 -32.31 7.86
N ALA A 486 9.06 -32.73 7.98
CA ALA A 486 9.44 -34.05 8.44
C ALA A 486 9.41 -34.10 9.98
N THR A 487 8.62 -35.01 10.47
CA THR A 487 8.72 -35.61 11.80
C THR A 487 8.71 -37.14 11.58
N THR A 488 8.24 -37.90 12.50
CA THR A 488 7.96 -39.33 12.29
C THR A 488 6.57 -39.62 12.84
N PRO A 489 5.48 -39.57 11.99
CA PRO A 489 5.39 -39.30 10.53
C PRO A 489 5.42 -37.81 10.16
N ALA A 490 5.42 -37.48 8.84
CA ALA A 490 5.29 -36.11 8.34
C ALA A 490 4.00 -35.43 8.86
N VAL A 491 4.04 -34.11 9.00
CA VAL A 491 2.92 -33.32 9.56
C VAL A 491 2.25 -32.41 8.52
N ASN A 492 1.00 -32.03 8.79
CA ASN A 492 0.25 -31.05 8.00
C ASN A 492 0.20 -29.66 8.66
N THR A 493 0.76 -29.50 9.84
CA THR A 493 0.71 -28.27 10.64
C THR A 493 1.25 -27.07 9.87
N ILE A 494 0.55 -25.94 9.97
CA ILE A 494 0.98 -24.63 9.49
C ILE A 494 1.18 -23.74 10.71
N ASP A 495 2.39 -23.24 10.91
CA ASP A 495 2.71 -22.25 11.94
C ASP A 495 2.99 -20.90 11.31
N TYR A 496 2.82 -19.82 12.08
CA TYR A 496 3.26 -18.49 11.67
C TYR A 496 3.92 -17.71 12.80
N VAL A 497 4.78 -16.77 12.41
CA VAL A 497 5.35 -15.76 13.29
C VAL A 497 5.20 -14.36 12.69
N THR A 498 5.09 -13.34 13.54
CA THR A 498 5.20 -11.94 13.12
C THR A 498 6.67 -11.57 13.06
N ILE A 499 7.20 -11.29 11.86
CA ILE A 499 8.66 -11.13 11.60
C ILE A 499 9.30 -10.03 12.45
N SER A 500 8.58 -8.95 12.74
CA SER A 500 9.10 -7.81 13.52
C SER A 500 9.18 -8.07 15.02
N THR A 501 8.48 -9.07 15.55
CA THR A 501 8.33 -9.32 16.99
C THR A 501 8.85 -10.70 17.36
N ILE A 502 9.86 -10.77 18.22
CA ILE A 502 10.43 -12.03 18.73
C ILE A 502 9.35 -12.77 19.54
N GLY A 503 9.24 -14.08 19.37
CA GLY A 503 8.32 -14.94 20.08
C GLY A 503 8.07 -16.28 19.40
N ASN A 504 7.44 -17.19 20.11
CA ASN A 504 7.11 -18.51 19.58
C ASN A 504 6.08 -18.41 18.47
N ALA A 505 6.11 -19.37 17.55
CA ALA A 505 5.12 -19.50 16.52
C ALA A 505 3.73 -19.82 17.08
N THR A 506 2.74 -19.34 16.38
CA THR A 506 1.33 -19.62 16.65
C THR A 506 0.80 -20.54 15.57
N ASP A 507 -0.05 -21.48 15.95
CA ASP A 507 -0.76 -22.32 15.00
C ASP A 507 -1.61 -21.46 14.05
N PHE A 508 -1.46 -21.70 12.75
CA PHE A 508 -2.23 -21.05 11.68
C PHE A 508 -3.38 -21.96 11.19
N GLY A 509 -3.18 -23.26 11.27
CA GLY A 509 -4.08 -24.28 10.75
C GLY A 509 -3.32 -25.44 10.09
N ASP A 510 -3.97 -26.18 9.20
CA ASP A 510 -3.44 -27.40 8.61
C ASP A 510 -3.44 -27.39 7.09
N LEU A 511 -2.43 -28.00 6.49
CA LEU A 511 -2.45 -28.41 5.08
C LEU A 511 -3.49 -29.51 4.86
N THR A 512 -4.03 -29.61 3.65
CA THR A 512 -4.98 -30.67 3.28
C THR A 512 -4.34 -32.06 3.30
N VAL A 513 -3.01 -32.13 3.14
CA VAL A 513 -2.23 -33.37 3.19
C VAL A 513 -0.93 -33.17 3.96
N ALA A 514 -0.59 -34.10 4.86
CA ALA A 514 0.69 -34.11 5.56
C ALA A 514 1.84 -34.39 4.57
N VAL A 515 2.81 -33.47 4.51
CA VAL A 515 3.93 -33.52 3.54
C VAL A 515 5.22 -32.98 4.12
N LYS A 516 6.31 -33.44 3.54
CA LYS A 516 7.69 -32.91 3.71
C LYS A 516 8.31 -32.66 2.35
N GLU A 517 9.45 -31.97 2.31
CA GLU A 517 10.19 -31.72 1.07
C GLU A 517 9.31 -31.04 -0.01
N CYS A 518 8.45 -30.11 0.40
CA CYS A 518 7.57 -29.36 -0.49
C CYS A 518 8.15 -27.98 -0.82
N GLY A 519 7.69 -27.42 -1.94
CA GLY A 519 8.01 -26.04 -2.33
C GLY A 519 6.98 -25.06 -1.82
N ALA A 520 7.38 -23.80 -1.62
CA ALA A 520 6.46 -22.70 -1.37
C ALA A 520 6.91 -21.43 -2.08
N ALA A 521 5.94 -20.60 -2.40
CA ALA A 521 6.11 -19.25 -2.92
C ALA A 521 5.03 -18.34 -2.38
N SER A 522 5.26 -17.04 -2.34
CA SER A 522 4.27 -16.08 -1.85
C SER A 522 4.30 -14.77 -2.61
N SER A 523 3.16 -14.11 -2.59
CA SER A 523 3.01 -12.69 -2.81
C SER A 523 2.92 -11.97 -1.44
N SER A 524 2.67 -10.66 -1.46
CA SER A 524 2.42 -9.91 -0.23
C SER A 524 1.15 -10.33 0.53
N THR A 525 0.23 -11.05 -0.13
CA THR A 525 -1.10 -11.37 0.41
C THR A 525 -1.47 -12.85 0.39
N ARG A 526 -0.73 -13.68 -0.32
CA ARG A 526 -1.03 -15.12 -0.45
C ARG A 526 0.23 -15.95 -0.48
N GLY A 527 0.29 -16.98 0.36
CA GLY A 527 1.29 -18.03 0.32
C GLY A 527 0.74 -19.29 -0.37
N VAL A 528 1.52 -19.93 -1.22
CA VAL A 528 1.15 -21.16 -1.90
C VAL A 528 2.21 -22.22 -1.61
N LYS A 529 1.77 -23.39 -1.14
CA LYS A 529 2.58 -24.60 -1.00
C LYS A 529 2.24 -25.53 -2.18
N PHE A 530 3.23 -26.16 -2.77
CA PHE A 530 3.02 -27.08 -3.89
C PHE A 530 3.86 -28.35 -3.77
N GLY A 531 3.26 -29.45 -4.18
CA GLY A 531 3.87 -30.77 -4.18
C GLY A 531 4.26 -31.27 -2.80
N GLY A 532 5.30 -32.09 -2.76
CA GLY A 532 5.88 -32.64 -1.54
C GLY A 532 5.78 -34.16 -1.48
N ARG A 533 6.49 -34.72 -0.49
CA ARG A 533 6.55 -36.15 -0.24
C ARG A 533 5.63 -36.53 0.89
N THR A 534 4.80 -37.57 0.66
CA THR A 534 3.92 -38.19 1.64
C THR A 534 4.53 -39.45 2.21
N GLU A 535 4.04 -39.93 3.35
CA GLU A 535 4.45 -41.22 3.93
C GLU A 535 3.71 -42.42 3.37
N THR A 536 2.63 -42.19 2.58
CA THR A 536 1.80 -43.25 1.99
C THR A 536 1.93 -43.24 0.47
N SER A 537 1.75 -44.40 -0.14
CA SER A 537 1.73 -44.52 -1.61
C SER A 537 0.49 -43.82 -2.22
N PRO A 538 0.64 -42.99 -3.27
CA PRO A 538 1.92 -42.64 -3.92
C PRO A 538 2.75 -41.72 -3.03
N ASN A 539 4.07 -41.94 -2.96
CA ASN A 539 5.00 -41.20 -2.06
C ASN A 539 5.15 -39.72 -2.40
N TYR A 540 4.47 -39.22 -3.42
CA TYR A 540 4.47 -37.81 -3.83
C TYR A 540 3.06 -37.33 -4.11
N THR A 541 2.83 -36.05 -3.90
CA THR A 541 1.54 -35.42 -4.18
C THR A 541 1.70 -34.22 -5.12
N ASN A 542 0.67 -33.95 -5.92
CA ASN A 542 0.55 -32.76 -6.74
C ASN A 542 -0.41 -31.72 -6.14
N VAL A 543 -0.83 -31.92 -4.90
CA VAL A 543 -1.73 -31.00 -4.20
C VAL A 543 -1.05 -29.66 -3.98
N MET A 544 -1.77 -28.59 -4.26
CA MET A 544 -1.41 -27.22 -3.93
C MET A 544 -2.38 -26.70 -2.88
N ASP A 545 -1.84 -26.20 -1.78
CA ASP A 545 -2.58 -25.51 -0.73
C ASP A 545 -2.19 -24.03 -0.75
N TYR A 546 -3.10 -23.14 -0.30
CA TYR A 546 -2.81 -21.73 -0.17
C TYR A 546 -3.34 -21.17 1.16
N VAL A 547 -2.67 -20.13 1.64
CA VAL A 547 -2.97 -19.40 2.86
C VAL A 547 -3.01 -17.90 2.61
#